data_e446a918ea64416bc381e1ccdd1f122c
#
_entry.id   e446a918ea64416bc381e1ccdd1f122c
#
_cell.length_a   1.000
_cell.length_b   1.000
_cell.length_c   1.000
_cell.angle_alpha   90.00
_cell.angle_beta   90.00
_cell.angle_gamma   90.00
#
_symmetry.space_group_name_H-M   'P 1'
#
loop_
_entity.id
_entity.type
_entity.pdbx_description
1 polymer ?
#
loop_
_entity_poly.entity_id
_entity_poly.type
_entity_poly.pdbx_seq_one_letter_code
_entity_poly.pdbx_strand_id
1 'polypeptide(L)'
;KKGSALASALNGAGKLLTTRSLVFVFSDFRSADWEKPLVALSSKHDVVAMRLHDSYDEELPELGTVVFEDVESGLKMDLPSSSESLKKEWKNYNNGLTNVWHDFCIKHGIMPVILDTKYEPLQVLNQTFALKGQGR
;
A
#
# COMPACT_ATOMS: atom_id res chain seq x y z
N LYS A 1 -19.63 -0.12 12.33
CA LYS A 1 -18.68 -0.03 11.20
C LYS A 1 -18.05 -1.40 11.01
N LYS A 2 -18.30 -2.07 9.89
CA LYS A 2 -17.52 -3.24 9.52
C LYS A 2 -16.12 -2.72 9.17
N GLY A 3 -15.09 -3.14 9.92
CA GLY A 3 -13.70 -2.90 9.57
C GLY A 3 -13.35 -3.49 8.19
N SER A 4 -12.26 -3.03 7.57
CA SER A 4 -11.83 -3.55 6.28
C SER A 4 -11.49 -5.05 6.37
N ALA A 5 -11.57 -5.76 5.24
CA ALA A 5 -11.17 -7.16 5.17
C ALA A 5 -9.70 -7.36 5.60
N LEU A 6 -8.83 -6.43 5.24
CA LEU A 6 -7.42 -6.43 5.64
C LEU A 6 -7.28 -6.31 7.17
N ALA A 7 -7.96 -5.34 7.80
CA ALA A 7 -7.92 -5.20 9.25
C ALA A 7 -8.40 -6.45 9.98
N SER A 8 -9.46 -7.09 9.46
CA SER A 8 -10.00 -8.35 10.01
C SER A 8 -8.99 -9.49 9.88
N ALA A 9 -8.32 -9.62 8.73
CA ALA A 9 -7.29 -10.64 8.49
C ALA A 9 -6.07 -10.45 9.40
N LEU A 10 -5.59 -9.21 9.58
CA LEU A 10 -4.47 -8.88 10.47
C LEU A 10 -4.80 -9.21 11.92
N ASN A 11 -6.00 -8.85 12.39
CA ASN A 11 -6.46 -9.20 13.72
C ASN A 11 -6.59 -10.73 13.92
N GLY A 12 -7.06 -11.45 12.90
CA GLY A 12 -7.12 -12.91 12.89
C GLY A 12 -5.73 -13.53 13.00
N ALA A 13 -4.78 -13.07 12.18
CA ALA A 13 -3.40 -13.53 12.23
C ALA A 13 -2.77 -13.32 13.62
N GLY A 14 -2.97 -12.15 14.23
CA GLY A 14 -2.44 -11.85 15.56
C GLY A 14 -3.03 -12.71 16.68
N LYS A 15 -4.21 -13.31 16.47
CA LYS A 15 -4.81 -14.28 17.39
C LYS A 15 -4.30 -15.71 17.18
N LEU A 16 -4.00 -16.07 15.93
CA LEU A 16 -3.58 -17.42 15.56
C LEU A 16 -2.09 -17.66 15.81
N LEU A 17 -1.26 -16.64 15.59
CA LEU A 17 0.18 -16.75 15.75
C LEU A 17 0.57 -16.63 17.23
N THR A 18 0.93 -17.75 17.83
CA THR A 18 1.30 -17.83 19.28
C THR A 18 2.80 -17.67 19.52
N THR A 19 3.62 -17.85 18.50
CA THR A 19 5.08 -17.70 18.55
C THR A 19 5.55 -16.64 17.59
N ARG A 20 6.72 -16.02 17.87
CA ARG A 20 7.31 -15.02 16.96
C ARG A 20 7.52 -15.63 15.57
N SER A 21 6.95 -15.01 14.58
CA SER A 21 6.89 -15.50 13.19
C SER A 21 7.31 -14.40 12.24
N LEU A 22 7.76 -14.79 11.04
CA LEU A 22 7.89 -13.90 9.90
C LEU A 22 6.56 -13.88 9.15
N VAL A 23 5.96 -12.70 9.03
CA VAL A 23 4.62 -12.51 8.44
C VAL A 23 4.73 -11.65 7.20
N PHE A 24 4.26 -12.17 6.08
CA PHE A 24 4.12 -11.43 4.83
C PHE A 24 2.68 -10.96 4.66
N VAL A 25 2.50 -9.66 4.45
CA VAL A 25 1.18 -9.05 4.22
C VAL A 25 1.14 -8.49 2.81
N PHE A 26 0.36 -9.12 1.94
CA PHE A 26 0.15 -8.68 0.55
C PHE A 26 -1.15 -7.90 0.44
N SER A 27 -1.07 -6.63 0.06
CA SER A 27 -2.23 -5.76 -0.12
C SER A 27 -1.87 -4.53 -0.95
N ASP A 28 -2.87 -3.85 -1.51
CA ASP A 28 -2.73 -2.50 -2.05
C ASP A 28 -2.73 -1.42 -0.96
N PHE A 29 -3.11 -1.77 0.27
CA PHE A 29 -3.22 -0.89 1.45
C PHE A 29 -4.13 0.33 1.24
N ARG A 30 -5.12 0.22 0.36
CA ARG A 30 -6.10 1.28 0.08
C ARG A 30 -7.33 1.24 0.99
N SER A 31 -7.54 0.13 1.68
CA SER A 31 -8.63 0.00 2.64
C SER A 31 -8.34 0.77 3.94
N ALA A 32 -9.38 1.14 4.68
CA ALA A 32 -9.22 1.82 5.95
C ALA A 32 -8.93 0.87 7.14
N ASP A 33 -8.49 1.42 8.25
CA ASP A 33 -8.39 0.78 9.56
C ASP A 33 -7.36 -0.37 9.68
N TRP A 34 -6.41 -0.50 8.75
CA TRP A 34 -5.36 -1.54 8.78
C TRP A 34 -4.16 -1.18 9.67
N GLU A 35 -3.95 0.10 9.95
CA GLU A 35 -2.74 0.62 10.61
C GLU A 35 -2.56 0.03 12.02
N LYS A 36 -3.59 0.14 12.85
CA LYS A 36 -3.54 -0.35 14.23
C LYS A 36 -3.33 -1.87 14.31
N PRO A 37 -4.08 -2.70 13.58
CA PRO A 37 -3.83 -4.14 13.53
C PRO A 37 -2.44 -4.51 13.02
N LEU A 38 -1.91 -3.78 12.04
CA LEU A 38 -0.58 -4.03 11.49
C LEU A 38 0.52 -3.71 12.52
N VAL A 39 0.40 -2.61 13.27
CA VAL A 39 1.31 -2.27 14.38
C VAL A 39 1.22 -3.31 15.50
N ALA A 40 0.02 -3.74 15.86
CA ALA A 40 -0.16 -4.77 16.87
C ALA A 40 0.51 -6.10 16.46
N LEU A 41 0.46 -6.43 15.16
CA LEU A 41 1.12 -7.62 14.62
C LEU A 41 2.65 -7.46 14.64
N SER A 42 3.17 -6.31 14.21
CA SER A 42 4.62 -6.04 14.17
C SER A 42 5.27 -5.95 15.54
N SER A 43 4.50 -5.66 16.59
CA SER A 43 5.02 -5.66 17.97
C SER A 43 5.41 -7.05 18.47
N LYS A 44 4.87 -8.11 17.88
CA LYS A 44 5.09 -9.50 18.29
C LYS A 44 5.80 -10.36 17.23
N HIS A 45 5.75 -9.94 15.98
CA HIS A 45 6.23 -10.72 14.83
C HIS A 45 7.11 -9.85 13.94
N ASP A 46 7.92 -10.48 13.10
CA ASP A 46 8.67 -9.79 12.04
C ASP A 46 7.75 -9.65 10.83
N VAL A 47 7.35 -8.42 10.50
CA VAL A 47 6.36 -8.15 9.45
C VAL A 47 7.01 -7.54 8.23
N VAL A 48 6.69 -8.12 7.07
CA VAL A 48 7.00 -7.59 5.73
C VAL A 48 5.69 -7.17 5.09
N ALA A 49 5.49 -5.87 4.90
CA ALA A 49 4.34 -5.32 4.21
C ALA A 49 4.68 -5.18 2.71
N MET A 50 3.97 -5.93 1.88
CA MET A 50 4.18 -6.00 0.44
C MET A 50 3.02 -5.28 -0.26
N ARG A 51 3.28 -4.03 -0.68
CA ARG A 51 2.30 -3.22 -1.39
C ARG A 51 2.27 -3.62 -2.86
N LEU A 52 1.12 -4.11 -3.29
CA LEU A 52 0.86 -4.37 -4.69
C LEU A 52 0.66 -3.04 -5.42
N HIS A 53 1.50 -2.80 -6.42
CA HIS A 53 1.47 -1.64 -7.27
C HIS A 53 1.13 -2.06 -8.70
N ASP A 54 0.15 -1.40 -9.30
CA ASP A 54 -0.23 -1.61 -10.69
C ASP A 54 0.15 -0.38 -11.52
N SER A 55 0.51 -0.59 -12.77
CA SER A 55 0.77 0.51 -13.72
C SER A 55 -0.43 1.44 -13.91
N TYR A 56 -1.65 0.94 -13.72
CA TYR A 56 -2.86 1.77 -13.69
C TYR A 56 -2.91 2.75 -12.51
N ASP A 57 -2.11 2.52 -11.49
CA ASP A 57 -1.97 3.47 -10.38
C ASP A 57 -1.20 4.73 -10.81
N GLU A 58 -0.34 4.63 -11.82
CA GLU A 58 0.42 5.76 -12.37
C GLU A 58 -0.30 6.41 -13.55
N GLU A 59 -1.05 5.65 -14.32
CA GLU A 59 -1.73 6.11 -15.53
C GLU A 59 -3.24 6.15 -15.28
N LEU A 60 -3.83 7.34 -15.37
CA LEU A 60 -5.28 7.47 -15.37
C LEU A 60 -5.82 6.80 -16.66
N PRO A 61 -6.64 5.74 -16.55
CA PRO A 61 -7.19 5.11 -17.74
C PRO A 61 -8.07 6.10 -18.52
N GLU A 62 -8.09 5.98 -19.84
CA GLU A 62 -8.96 6.79 -20.70
C GLU A 62 -10.41 6.36 -20.55
N LEU A 63 -11.07 6.86 -19.51
CA LEU A 63 -12.46 6.55 -19.14
C LEU A 63 -13.46 7.61 -19.64
N GLY A 64 -13.04 8.53 -20.51
CA GLY A 64 -13.85 9.67 -20.94
C GLY A 64 -13.85 10.79 -19.89
N THR A 65 -15.02 11.25 -19.47
CA THR A 65 -15.15 12.29 -18.44
C THR A 65 -15.18 11.66 -17.04
N VAL A 66 -14.30 12.09 -16.16
CA VAL A 66 -14.23 11.64 -14.77
C VAL A 66 -14.68 12.77 -13.85
N VAL A 67 -15.59 12.45 -12.92
CA VAL A 67 -16.05 13.40 -11.91
C VAL A 67 -15.04 13.44 -10.77
N PHE A 68 -14.39 14.55 -10.60
CA PHE A 68 -13.51 14.80 -9.46
C PHE A 68 -14.28 15.58 -8.39
N GLU A 69 -14.21 15.11 -7.16
CA GLU A 69 -14.74 15.82 -6.00
C GLU A 69 -13.55 16.28 -5.13
N ASP A 70 -13.39 17.58 -4.99
CA ASP A 70 -12.43 18.16 -4.06
C ASP A 70 -12.90 17.89 -2.62
N VAL A 71 -12.10 17.16 -1.89
CA VAL A 71 -12.41 16.70 -0.52
C VAL A 71 -12.53 17.88 0.47
N GLU A 72 -11.88 19.01 0.19
CA GLU A 72 -11.90 20.18 1.07
C GLU A 72 -13.09 21.10 0.77
N SER A 73 -13.42 21.32 -0.49
CA SER A 73 -14.48 22.26 -0.91
C SER A 73 -15.79 21.57 -1.29
N GLY A 74 -15.77 20.25 -1.53
CA GLY A 74 -16.92 19.48 -2.04
C GLY A 74 -17.31 19.82 -3.49
N LEU A 75 -16.48 20.63 -4.18
CA LEU A 75 -16.71 21.00 -5.56
C LEU A 75 -16.49 19.80 -6.47
N LYS A 76 -17.47 19.52 -7.30
CA LYS A 76 -17.39 18.49 -8.34
C LYS A 76 -16.99 19.14 -9.66
N MET A 77 -15.94 18.63 -10.27
CA MET A 77 -15.49 19.06 -11.58
C MET A 77 -15.48 17.86 -12.54
N ASP A 78 -16.11 18.03 -13.68
CA ASP A 78 -16.05 17.07 -14.77
C ASP A 78 -14.80 17.37 -15.60
N LEU A 79 -13.80 16.51 -15.49
CA LEU A 79 -12.55 16.64 -16.25
C LEU A 79 -12.39 15.48 -17.21
N PRO A 80 -11.97 15.75 -18.47
CA PRO A 80 -11.63 14.67 -19.38
C PRO A 80 -10.41 13.92 -18.85
N SER A 81 -10.48 12.58 -18.82
CA SER A 81 -9.38 11.72 -18.34
C SER A 81 -8.08 11.88 -19.16
N SER A 82 -8.18 12.47 -20.37
CA SER A 82 -7.05 12.84 -21.22
C SER A 82 -6.32 14.12 -20.77
N SER A 83 -6.85 14.86 -19.79
CA SER A 83 -6.22 16.09 -19.29
C SER A 83 -4.86 15.80 -18.64
N GLU A 84 -3.80 16.45 -19.13
CA GLU A 84 -2.45 16.30 -18.57
C GLU A 84 -2.35 16.77 -17.10
N SER A 85 -3.11 17.79 -16.73
CA SER A 85 -3.19 18.23 -15.33
C SER A 85 -3.79 17.17 -14.43
N LEU A 86 -4.87 16.52 -14.88
CA LEU A 86 -5.53 15.45 -14.14
C LEU A 86 -4.63 14.22 -13.99
N LYS A 87 -3.94 13.82 -15.05
CA LYS A 87 -2.96 12.71 -15.00
C LYS A 87 -1.84 13.00 -14.00
N LYS A 88 -1.34 14.24 -13.98
CA LYS A 88 -0.29 14.67 -13.04
C LYS A 88 -0.78 14.65 -11.59
N GLU A 89 -1.98 15.16 -11.33
CA GLU A 89 -2.59 15.12 -9.99
C GLU A 89 -2.85 13.70 -9.52
N TRP A 90 -3.36 12.84 -10.39
CA TRP A 90 -3.56 11.42 -10.12
C TRP A 90 -2.26 10.72 -9.71
N LYS A 91 -1.20 10.93 -10.49
CA LYS A 91 0.13 10.38 -10.19
C LYS A 91 0.68 10.89 -8.87
N ASN A 92 0.57 12.20 -8.61
CA ASN A 92 1.02 12.81 -7.34
C ASN A 92 0.24 12.25 -6.14
N TYR A 93 -1.06 12.08 -6.27
CA TYR A 93 -1.90 11.50 -5.22
C TYR A 93 -1.48 10.06 -4.89
N ASN A 94 -1.31 9.20 -5.90
CA ASN A 94 -0.89 7.81 -5.69
C ASN A 94 0.52 7.70 -5.11
N ASN A 95 1.45 8.55 -5.56
CA ASN A 95 2.80 8.63 -4.99
C ASN A 95 2.76 9.09 -3.53
N GLY A 96 1.91 10.07 -3.21
CA GLY A 96 1.68 10.53 -1.84
C GLY A 96 1.21 9.41 -0.93
N LEU A 97 0.23 8.62 -1.35
CA LEU A 97 -0.26 7.45 -0.60
C LEU A 97 0.84 6.41 -0.37
N THR A 98 1.67 6.16 -1.37
CA THR A 98 2.77 5.22 -1.28
C THR A 98 3.83 5.69 -0.28
N ASN A 99 4.19 6.97 -0.31
CA ASN A 99 5.16 7.56 0.61
C ASN A 99 4.66 7.52 2.06
N VAL A 100 3.41 7.90 2.30
CA VAL A 100 2.78 7.84 3.64
C VAL A 100 2.78 6.42 4.19
N TRP A 101 2.42 5.43 3.37
CA TRP A 101 2.46 4.03 3.75
C TRP A 101 3.90 3.54 4.04
N HIS A 102 4.85 3.91 3.20
CA HIS A 102 6.26 3.55 3.39
C HIS A 102 6.80 4.09 4.72
N ASP A 103 6.62 5.39 4.97
CA ASP A 103 7.08 6.05 6.18
C ASP A 103 6.42 5.47 7.44
N PHE A 104 5.13 5.14 7.35
CA PHE A 104 4.41 4.45 8.40
C PHE A 104 5.07 3.09 8.72
N CYS A 105 5.38 2.28 7.71
CA CYS A 105 6.03 0.99 7.90
C CYS A 105 7.39 1.14 8.59
N ILE A 106 8.24 2.03 8.08
CA ILE A 106 9.57 2.28 8.66
C ILE A 106 9.46 2.71 10.12
N LYS A 107 8.57 3.66 10.42
CA LYS A 107 8.34 4.16 11.78
C LYS A 107 7.98 3.05 12.78
N HIS A 108 7.29 2.02 12.33
CA HIS A 108 6.81 0.92 13.18
C HIS A 108 7.65 -0.37 13.06
N GLY A 109 8.84 -0.29 12.46
CA GLY A 109 9.73 -1.45 12.32
C GLY A 109 9.21 -2.54 11.37
N ILE A 110 8.28 -2.18 10.49
CA ILE A 110 7.73 -3.04 9.46
C ILE A 110 8.58 -2.86 8.20
N MET A 111 8.93 -3.95 7.53
CA MET A 111 9.69 -3.89 6.29
C MET A 111 8.77 -3.59 5.10
N PRO A 112 8.83 -2.39 4.48
CA PRO A 112 8.04 -2.10 3.30
C PRO A 112 8.68 -2.68 2.03
N VAL A 113 7.88 -3.31 1.19
CA VAL A 113 8.27 -3.80 -0.13
C VAL A 113 7.19 -3.42 -1.13
N ILE A 114 7.58 -2.80 -2.24
CA ILE A 114 6.68 -2.52 -3.35
C ILE A 114 6.82 -3.64 -4.37
N LEU A 115 5.70 -4.31 -4.67
CA LEU A 115 5.59 -5.29 -5.74
C LEU A 115 4.85 -4.64 -6.91
N ASP A 116 5.60 -4.26 -7.92
CA ASP A 116 5.04 -3.77 -9.18
C ASP A 116 4.67 -4.97 -10.05
N THR A 117 3.44 -4.98 -10.56
CA THR A 117 2.93 -6.04 -11.43
C THR A 117 3.69 -6.19 -12.74
N LYS A 118 4.50 -5.20 -13.11
CA LYS A 118 5.39 -5.23 -14.29
C LYS A 118 6.62 -6.13 -14.11
N TYR A 119 7.02 -6.42 -12.87
CA TYR A 119 8.23 -7.17 -12.58
C TYR A 119 7.92 -8.58 -12.08
N GLU A 120 8.84 -9.49 -12.35
CA GLU A 120 8.78 -10.85 -11.81
C GLU A 120 8.85 -10.82 -10.27
N PRO A 121 7.84 -11.30 -9.53
CA PRO A 121 7.79 -11.19 -8.07
C PRO A 121 9.01 -11.80 -7.37
N LEU A 122 9.53 -12.91 -7.88
CA LEU A 122 10.70 -13.57 -7.33
C LEU A 122 11.97 -12.71 -7.42
N GLN A 123 12.12 -11.92 -8.48
CA GLN A 123 13.25 -11.01 -8.63
C GLN A 123 13.21 -9.89 -7.59
N VAL A 124 12.02 -9.30 -7.37
CA VAL A 124 11.82 -8.26 -6.36
C VAL A 124 12.12 -8.80 -4.95
N LEU A 125 11.63 -9.99 -4.63
CA LEU A 125 11.88 -10.64 -3.35
C LEU A 125 13.36 -10.93 -3.14
N ASN A 126 14.03 -11.52 -4.13
CA ASN A 126 15.45 -11.85 -4.06
C ASN A 126 16.30 -10.60 -3.85
N GLN A 127 16.05 -9.52 -4.58
CA GLN A 127 16.75 -8.25 -4.40
C GLN A 127 16.53 -7.66 -3.00
N THR A 128 15.30 -7.70 -2.51
CA THR A 128 14.94 -7.15 -1.21
C THR A 128 15.63 -7.89 -0.06
N PHE A 129 15.70 -9.23 -0.14
CA PHE A 129 16.33 -10.05 0.92
C PHE A 129 17.84 -10.14 0.78
N ALA A 130 18.41 -10.08 -0.45
CA ALA A 130 19.85 -10.04 -0.66
C ALA A 130 20.50 -8.79 -0.07
N LEU A 131 19.84 -7.62 -0.19
CA LEU A 131 20.32 -6.37 0.41
C LEU A 131 20.36 -6.43 1.96
N LYS A 132 19.47 -7.19 2.58
CA LYS A 132 19.44 -7.38 4.04
C LYS A 132 20.50 -8.36 4.54
N GLY A 133 20.94 -9.31 3.71
CA GLY A 133 21.99 -10.28 4.05
C GLY A 133 23.40 -9.70 4.10
N GLN A 134 23.62 -8.54 3.48
CA GLN A 134 24.93 -7.86 3.44
C GLN A 134 25.14 -6.86 4.58
N GLY A 135 24.15 -6.62 5.42
CA GLY A 135 24.17 -5.65 6.52
C GLY A 135 24.39 -6.24 7.91
N ARG A 136 25.06 -7.39 8.00
CA ARG A 136 25.54 -7.96 9.28
C ARG A 136 27.04 -7.91 9.37
#